data_a6f28fda8cda59ed9554a08429062bd7
#
_entry.id   a6f28fda8cda59ed9554a08429062bd7
#
_cell.length_a   1.000
_cell.length_b   1.000
_cell.length_c   1.000
_cell.angle_alpha   90.00
_cell.angle_beta   90.00
_cell.angle_gamma   90.00
#
_symmetry.space_group_name_H-M   'P 1'
#
loop_
_entity.id
_entity.type
_entity.pdbx_description
1 polymer ?
#
loop_
_entity_poly.entity_id
_entity_poly.type
_entity_poly.pdbx_seq_one_letter_code
_entity_poly.pdbx_strand_id
1 'polypeptide(L)'
;MSKEITSRETDYSQWYNDIVLKAGLADYSAVRGCMVIKPYGFALWENMRDQLDKMFKETGHQNAYFPLFIPKSFLSKEAAHVEGFAKECAVVTHYRLKNDEAGKGIVVDPEAKLEEELIIRPTSETIIWNTYKTWIQSYRDLPVLVNQWANVVRWEMRTRLFLRTTEFLWQEGHTAHATAQEAIDETVQMLNVYAAFAEEWMALPVIKGVKSESERFAGAVDTYCIEALMQDGKALQAGTSHFLGQNFAKAFDVKFSDKQNKLDYVWATSWGVSTRLIGALVMAHSDDDGLVLPPKIAPLQVVIVPVYKDETQKKMIDEKVKIFMNDFKSLGIKVKYDDDDSNRPGWKFAEYEMKGVPVRIAIGTRDLQNNTVEVARRDTKEKKFFSMDGLANTIVQLLHDIQENIYNKAKIFRESNIHKVDDWSEFEKTLDTKGGFISAHWDGTAATEEKIKELTKATIRCIPLNNPQEEGKCILTGKPSKERVLFARAY
;
A
#
# COMPACT_ATOMS: atom_id res chain seq x y z
N MET A 1 25.86 7.63 -17.86
CA MET A 1 24.92 6.83 -18.67
C MET A 1 23.53 7.22 -18.20
N SER A 2 22.69 7.78 -19.07
CA SER A 2 21.28 7.96 -18.75
C SER A 2 20.71 6.57 -18.44
N LYS A 3 20.12 6.38 -17.27
CA LYS A 3 19.36 5.17 -16.99
C LYS A 3 18.16 5.21 -17.92
N GLU A 4 18.20 4.51 -19.03
CA GLU A 4 17.08 4.43 -19.96
C GLU A 4 15.90 3.78 -19.25
N ILE A 5 14.94 4.62 -18.86
CA ILE A 5 13.61 4.19 -18.42
C ILE A 5 12.73 4.20 -19.66
N THR A 6 11.97 3.14 -19.84
CA THR A 6 10.88 3.12 -20.83
C THR A 6 9.91 4.25 -20.51
N SER A 7 9.48 5.03 -21.48
CA SER A 7 8.52 6.12 -21.21
C SER A 7 7.13 5.54 -20.91
N ARG A 8 6.36 6.25 -20.07
CA ARG A 8 4.97 5.87 -19.72
C ARG A 8 4.06 5.74 -20.92
N GLU A 9 4.27 6.59 -21.94
CA GLU A 9 3.49 6.56 -23.18
C GLU A 9 3.80 5.34 -24.04
N THR A 10 5.04 4.85 -24.01
CA THR A 10 5.47 3.69 -24.82
C THR A 10 4.99 2.38 -24.21
N ASP A 11 5.27 2.16 -22.94
CA ASP A 11 4.86 0.98 -22.19
C ASP A 11 4.82 1.28 -20.69
N TYR A 12 3.63 1.55 -20.17
CA TYR A 12 3.43 1.87 -18.75
C TYR A 12 3.81 0.71 -17.83
N SER A 13 3.63 -0.54 -18.30
CA SER A 13 3.99 -1.71 -17.51
C SER A 13 5.51 -1.86 -17.38
N GLN A 14 6.24 -1.69 -18.47
CA GLN A 14 7.70 -1.72 -18.47
C GLN A 14 8.29 -0.53 -17.71
N TRP A 15 7.73 0.68 -17.91
CA TRP A 15 8.09 1.88 -17.13
C TRP A 15 8.03 1.61 -15.62
N TYR A 16 6.93 1.02 -15.14
CA TYR A 16 6.78 0.68 -13.74
C TYR A 16 7.90 -0.26 -13.25
N ASN A 17 8.17 -1.33 -13.99
CA ASN A 17 9.23 -2.28 -13.65
C ASN A 17 10.61 -1.61 -13.65
N ASP A 18 10.88 -0.77 -14.64
CA ASP A 18 12.13 -0.02 -14.74
C ASP A 18 12.34 0.88 -13.52
N ILE A 19 11.30 1.61 -13.10
CA ILE A 19 11.37 2.46 -11.89
C ILE A 19 11.69 1.60 -10.66
N VAL A 20 10.93 0.53 -10.42
CA VAL A 20 11.10 -0.31 -9.23
C VAL A 20 12.53 -0.89 -9.15
N LEU A 21 13.05 -1.39 -10.28
CA LEU A 21 14.38 -2.02 -10.35
C LEU A 21 15.51 -0.98 -10.27
N LYS A 22 15.43 0.07 -11.08
CA LYS A 22 16.52 1.05 -11.24
C LYS A 22 16.63 2.02 -10.06
N ALA A 23 15.51 2.36 -9.41
CA ALA A 23 15.55 3.13 -8.17
C ALA A 23 16.00 2.30 -6.95
N GLY A 24 16.18 1.00 -7.12
CA GLY A 24 16.64 0.11 -6.05
C GLY A 24 15.58 -0.19 -4.99
N LEU A 25 14.31 -0.26 -5.38
CA LEU A 25 13.23 -0.61 -4.45
C LEU A 25 13.12 -2.12 -4.23
N ALA A 26 13.15 -2.90 -5.28
CA ALA A 26 13.06 -4.36 -5.21
C ALA A 26 13.82 -5.03 -6.37
N ASP A 27 13.94 -6.34 -6.27
CA ASP A 27 14.50 -7.19 -7.32
C ASP A 27 13.77 -8.54 -7.34
N TYR A 28 13.94 -9.28 -8.41
CA TYR A 28 13.43 -10.65 -8.51
C TYR A 28 14.26 -11.59 -7.64
N SER A 29 13.61 -12.55 -7.00
CA SER A 29 14.30 -13.60 -6.25
C SER A 29 14.44 -14.88 -7.07
N ALA A 30 15.19 -15.85 -6.52
CA ALA A 30 15.27 -17.20 -7.09
C ALA A 30 13.92 -17.96 -7.02
N VAL A 31 13.01 -17.52 -6.16
CA VAL A 31 11.67 -18.11 -6.01
C VAL A 31 10.70 -17.29 -6.85
N ARG A 32 10.12 -17.94 -7.86
CA ARG A 32 9.17 -17.27 -8.76
C ARG A 32 8.00 -16.65 -7.99
N GLY A 33 7.75 -15.38 -8.25
CA GLY A 33 6.65 -14.63 -7.63
C GLY A 33 6.99 -14.01 -6.28
N CYS A 34 8.11 -14.38 -5.67
CA CYS A 34 8.63 -13.71 -4.48
C CYS A 34 9.65 -12.64 -4.90
N MET A 35 9.63 -11.50 -4.22
CA MET A 35 10.56 -10.40 -4.48
C MET A 35 11.57 -10.25 -3.36
N VAL A 36 12.75 -9.73 -3.70
CA VAL A 36 13.68 -9.17 -2.72
C VAL A 36 13.38 -7.68 -2.59
N ILE A 37 12.92 -7.23 -1.43
CA ILE A 37 12.80 -5.79 -1.17
C ILE A 37 14.19 -5.29 -0.77
N LYS A 38 14.75 -4.40 -1.59
CA LYS A 38 16.11 -3.85 -1.37
C LYS A 38 16.11 -2.83 -0.23
N PRO A 39 17.28 -2.49 0.33
CA PRO A 39 17.34 -1.59 1.50
C PRO A 39 16.58 -0.27 1.33
N TYR A 40 16.62 0.35 0.15
CA TYR A 40 15.91 1.61 -0.09
C TYR A 40 14.39 1.43 -0.11
N GLY A 41 13.91 0.35 -0.76
CA GLY A 41 12.50 -0.02 -0.76
C GLY A 41 12.00 -0.45 0.62
N PHE A 42 12.86 -1.15 1.39
CA PHE A 42 12.51 -1.57 2.74
C PHE A 42 12.43 -0.37 3.70
N ALA A 43 13.36 0.57 3.60
CA ALA A 43 13.30 1.81 4.38
C ALA A 43 12.02 2.63 4.08
N LEU A 44 11.54 2.62 2.83
CA LEU A 44 10.25 3.21 2.48
C LEU A 44 9.08 2.49 3.18
N TRP A 45 9.11 1.15 3.19
CA TRP A 45 8.13 0.34 3.93
C TRP A 45 8.18 0.59 5.44
N GLU A 46 9.37 0.69 6.03
CA GLU A 46 9.53 1.01 7.45
C GLU A 46 8.91 2.36 7.81
N ASN A 47 9.14 3.41 7.01
CA ASN A 47 8.52 4.71 7.24
C ASN A 47 6.98 4.65 7.17
N MET A 48 6.41 3.88 6.22
CA MET A 48 4.97 3.66 6.12
C MET A 48 4.44 2.89 7.34
N ARG A 49 5.12 1.79 7.70
CA ARG A 49 4.78 0.95 8.84
C ARG A 49 4.80 1.73 10.14
N ASP A 50 5.87 2.45 10.41
CA ASP A 50 6.06 3.16 11.68
C ASP A 50 5.01 4.25 11.87
N GLN A 51 4.64 4.94 10.79
CA GLN A 51 3.57 5.94 10.86
C GLN A 51 2.19 5.30 11.03
N LEU A 52 1.87 4.27 10.29
CA LEU A 52 0.60 3.54 10.45
C LEU A 52 0.49 2.91 11.84
N ASP A 53 1.56 2.29 12.34
CA ASP A 53 1.62 1.69 13.67
C ASP A 53 1.34 2.72 14.77
N LYS A 54 1.89 3.93 14.60
CA LYS A 54 1.59 5.05 15.51
C LYS A 54 0.10 5.41 15.46
N MET A 55 -0.50 5.53 14.27
CA MET A 55 -1.92 5.85 14.11
C MET A 55 -2.82 4.75 14.71
N PHE A 56 -2.45 3.48 14.58
CA PHE A 56 -3.18 2.37 15.21
C PHE A 56 -3.10 2.42 16.74
N LYS A 57 -1.95 2.75 17.30
CA LYS A 57 -1.80 2.90 18.76
C LYS A 57 -2.58 4.09 19.29
N GLU A 58 -2.70 5.17 18.53
CA GLU A 58 -3.53 6.34 18.88
C GLU A 58 -5.02 5.98 18.94
N THR A 59 -5.48 4.96 18.22
CA THR A 59 -6.84 4.40 18.30
C THR A 59 -6.99 3.25 19.31
N GLY A 60 -5.95 2.98 20.12
CA GLY A 60 -5.99 2.01 21.21
C GLY A 60 -5.59 0.57 20.82
N HIS A 61 -5.17 0.35 19.57
CA HIS A 61 -4.77 -0.99 19.10
C HIS A 61 -3.39 -1.38 19.63
N GLN A 62 -3.22 -2.68 19.81
CA GLN A 62 -1.97 -3.30 20.25
C GLN A 62 -1.48 -4.31 19.22
N ASN A 63 -0.15 -4.38 19.06
CA ASN A 63 0.45 -5.36 18.18
C ASN A 63 0.53 -6.73 18.87
N ALA A 64 0.17 -7.76 18.12
CA ALA A 64 0.41 -9.16 18.49
C ALA A 64 1.08 -9.89 17.33
N TYR A 65 1.50 -11.12 17.58
CA TYR A 65 2.05 -12.00 16.53
C TYR A 65 1.41 -13.38 16.65
N PHE A 66 0.85 -13.86 15.54
CA PHE A 66 0.24 -15.18 15.43
C PHE A 66 1.11 -16.09 14.54
N PRO A 67 1.06 -17.42 14.75
CA PRO A 67 1.89 -18.35 14.01
C PRO A 67 1.74 -18.26 12.49
N LEU A 68 2.83 -18.50 11.79
CA LEU A 68 2.87 -18.59 10.32
C LEU A 68 2.07 -19.79 9.80
N PHE A 69 2.11 -20.90 10.53
CA PHE A 69 1.49 -22.16 10.13
C PHE A 69 0.07 -22.26 10.66
N ILE A 70 -0.85 -22.70 9.81
CA ILE A 70 -2.26 -22.97 10.14
C ILE A 70 -2.51 -24.45 9.91
N PRO A 71 -3.03 -25.20 10.90
CA PRO A 71 -3.47 -26.58 10.69
C PRO A 71 -4.53 -26.65 9.58
N LYS A 72 -4.38 -27.58 8.66
CA LYS A 72 -5.31 -27.76 7.53
C LYS A 72 -6.77 -27.95 7.98
N SER A 73 -6.95 -28.62 9.14
CA SER A 73 -8.27 -28.82 9.74
C SER A 73 -9.00 -27.52 10.10
N PHE A 74 -8.27 -26.43 10.37
CA PHE A 74 -8.87 -25.13 10.67
C PHE A 74 -9.55 -24.53 9.44
N LEU A 75 -8.92 -24.66 8.27
CA LEU A 75 -9.52 -24.19 7.01
C LEU A 75 -10.78 -25.01 6.65
N SER A 76 -10.80 -26.29 6.99
CA SER A 76 -11.96 -27.15 6.73
C SER A 76 -13.20 -26.73 7.53
N LYS A 77 -13.06 -26.07 8.68
CA LYS A 77 -14.17 -25.53 9.48
C LYS A 77 -14.84 -24.32 8.80
N GLU A 78 -14.15 -23.67 7.91
CA GLU A 78 -14.59 -22.46 7.22
C GLU A 78 -14.83 -22.68 5.71
N ALA A 79 -15.09 -23.91 5.27
CA ALA A 79 -15.14 -24.26 3.85
C ALA A 79 -16.00 -23.30 2.99
N ALA A 80 -17.04 -22.68 3.57
CA ALA A 80 -17.83 -21.65 2.90
C ALA A 80 -17.06 -20.33 2.67
N HIS A 81 -16.03 -20.04 3.47
CA HIS A 81 -15.19 -18.85 3.35
C HIS A 81 -13.88 -19.11 2.57
N VAL A 82 -13.50 -20.39 2.49
CA VAL A 82 -12.28 -20.86 1.81
C VAL A 82 -12.38 -20.76 0.28
N GLU A 83 -13.56 -20.72 -0.31
CA GLU A 83 -13.73 -20.61 -1.76
C GLU A 83 -13.05 -19.36 -2.36
N GLY A 84 -12.85 -18.30 -1.58
CA GLY A 84 -12.19 -17.08 -2.01
C GLY A 84 -10.66 -17.03 -1.84
N PHE A 85 -10.06 -17.76 -0.86
CA PHE A 85 -8.68 -17.55 -0.46
C PHE A 85 -7.79 -18.79 -0.41
N ALA A 86 -8.33 -19.98 -0.28
CA ALA A 86 -7.54 -21.15 0.10
C ALA A 86 -7.23 -22.13 -1.03
N LYS A 87 -7.67 -21.86 -2.25
CA LYS A 87 -7.36 -22.77 -3.38
C LYS A 87 -5.89 -22.70 -3.79
N GLU A 88 -5.22 -21.57 -3.55
CA GLU A 88 -3.86 -21.31 -4.02
C GLU A 88 -2.97 -20.92 -2.84
N CYS A 89 -2.59 -21.90 -2.00
CA CYS A 89 -1.74 -21.73 -0.83
C CYS A 89 -0.50 -22.64 -0.88
N ALA A 90 0.48 -22.34 -0.04
CA ALA A 90 1.62 -23.21 0.17
C ALA A 90 1.31 -24.20 1.30
N VAL A 91 1.49 -25.50 1.01
CA VAL A 91 1.22 -26.59 1.94
C VAL A 91 2.53 -27.23 2.40
N VAL A 92 2.74 -27.32 3.71
CA VAL A 92 3.89 -28.00 4.32
C VAL A 92 3.47 -29.40 4.72
N THR A 93 4.13 -30.38 4.16
CA THR A 93 3.79 -31.81 4.30
C THR A 93 4.81 -32.60 5.11
N HIS A 94 6.07 -32.11 5.20
CA HIS A 94 7.19 -32.78 5.86
C HIS A 94 8.01 -31.76 6.66
N TYR A 95 8.71 -32.25 7.70
CA TYR A 95 9.52 -31.41 8.60
C TYR A 95 11.03 -31.70 8.54
N ARG A 96 11.50 -32.66 7.68
CA ARG A 96 12.91 -33.04 7.61
C ARG A 96 13.37 -33.35 6.18
N LEU A 97 14.63 -33.04 5.91
CA LEU A 97 15.35 -33.45 4.71
C LEU A 97 16.38 -34.52 5.08
N LYS A 98 16.74 -35.36 4.11
CA LYS A 98 17.82 -36.32 4.24
C LYS A 98 18.71 -36.32 2.97
N ASN A 99 19.91 -36.87 3.09
CA ASN A 99 20.74 -37.07 1.91
C ASN A 99 20.11 -38.13 0.99
N ASP A 100 20.15 -37.88 -0.31
CA ASP A 100 19.72 -38.84 -1.31
C ASP A 100 20.69 -40.04 -1.32
N GLU A 101 20.17 -41.24 -1.23
CA GLU A 101 20.97 -42.50 -1.25
C GLU A 101 21.75 -42.67 -2.57
N ALA A 102 21.28 -42.06 -3.65
CA ALA A 102 21.96 -42.04 -4.94
C ALA A 102 23.06 -40.95 -5.04
N GLY A 103 23.34 -40.20 -3.96
CA GLY A 103 24.37 -39.15 -3.91
C GLY A 103 24.05 -37.89 -4.70
N LYS A 104 22.76 -37.65 -5.08
CA LYS A 104 22.33 -36.54 -5.92
C LYS A 104 21.89 -35.30 -5.12
N GLY A 105 22.25 -35.18 -3.83
CA GLY A 105 21.95 -34.03 -3.02
C GLY A 105 20.96 -34.32 -1.87
N ILE A 106 20.05 -33.39 -1.59
CA ILE A 106 19.11 -33.46 -0.46
C ILE A 106 17.70 -33.72 -1.00
N VAL A 107 16.99 -34.65 -0.36
CA VAL A 107 15.59 -35.01 -0.68
C VAL A 107 14.72 -34.87 0.55
N VAL A 108 13.42 -34.73 0.36
CA VAL A 108 12.44 -34.78 1.44
C VAL A 108 12.47 -36.19 2.06
N ASP A 109 12.57 -36.27 3.38
CA ASP A 109 12.54 -37.54 4.10
C ASP A 109 11.09 -38.05 4.18
N PRO A 110 10.75 -39.18 3.53
CA PRO A 110 9.38 -39.71 3.55
C PRO A 110 8.90 -40.11 4.96
N GLU A 111 9.82 -40.44 5.88
CA GLU A 111 9.49 -40.80 7.27
C GLU A 111 9.15 -39.59 8.13
N ALA A 112 9.48 -38.39 7.65
CA ALA A 112 9.23 -37.14 8.35
C ALA A 112 7.93 -36.45 7.89
N LYS A 113 6.97 -37.20 7.36
CA LYS A 113 5.66 -36.68 6.98
C LYS A 113 4.91 -36.20 8.24
N LEU A 114 4.31 -35.02 8.14
CA LEU A 114 3.45 -34.50 9.21
C LEU A 114 2.19 -35.35 9.35
N GLU A 115 1.74 -35.57 10.58
CA GLU A 115 0.43 -36.22 10.86
C GLU A 115 -0.73 -35.41 10.28
N GLU A 116 -0.64 -34.08 10.41
CA GLU A 116 -1.54 -33.12 9.76
C GLU A 116 -0.73 -32.12 8.93
N GLU A 117 -1.15 -31.89 7.71
CA GLU A 117 -0.55 -30.90 6.82
C GLU A 117 -0.78 -29.48 7.37
N LEU A 118 0.22 -28.61 7.21
CA LEU A 118 0.16 -27.23 7.63
C LEU A 118 0.09 -26.31 6.41
N ILE A 119 -0.67 -25.25 6.53
CA ILE A 119 -0.78 -24.22 5.51
C ILE A 119 0.06 -23.01 5.94
N ILE A 120 0.89 -22.49 5.06
CA ILE A 120 1.50 -21.17 5.27
C ILE A 120 0.40 -20.13 5.09
N ARG A 121 0.16 -19.32 6.10
CA ARG A 121 -0.99 -18.40 6.16
C ARG A 121 -1.15 -17.56 4.89
N PRO A 122 -2.28 -17.65 4.18
CA PRO A 122 -2.67 -16.71 3.13
C PRO A 122 -3.36 -15.48 3.72
N THR A 123 -3.87 -15.61 4.92
CA THR A 123 -4.50 -14.63 5.82
C THR A 123 -4.60 -15.28 7.20
N SER A 124 -4.84 -14.53 8.25
CA SER A 124 -4.71 -15.06 9.64
C SER A 124 -6.03 -15.22 10.38
N GLU A 125 -7.19 -14.98 9.78
CA GLU A 125 -8.47 -15.06 10.46
C GLU A 125 -8.63 -16.39 11.24
N THR A 126 -8.36 -17.52 10.59
CA THR A 126 -8.59 -18.85 11.19
C THR A 126 -7.77 -19.08 12.46
N ILE A 127 -6.49 -18.75 12.43
CA ILE A 127 -5.61 -18.93 13.60
C ILE A 127 -5.92 -17.90 14.69
N ILE A 128 -6.27 -16.69 14.33
CA ILE A 128 -6.64 -15.63 15.26
C ILE A 128 -7.95 -15.96 15.96
N TRP A 129 -8.99 -16.33 15.23
CA TRP A 129 -10.30 -16.65 15.80
C TRP A 129 -10.26 -17.90 16.67
N ASN A 130 -9.45 -18.89 16.31
CA ASN A 130 -9.19 -20.02 17.20
C ASN A 130 -8.52 -19.60 18.53
N THR A 131 -7.65 -18.60 18.49
CA THR A 131 -7.00 -18.04 19.67
C THR A 131 -7.99 -17.20 20.49
N TYR A 132 -8.81 -16.38 19.85
CA TYR A 132 -9.80 -15.54 20.53
C TYR A 132 -10.83 -16.36 21.32
N LYS A 133 -11.11 -17.61 20.93
CA LYS A 133 -11.92 -18.53 21.72
C LYS A 133 -11.41 -18.70 23.15
N THR A 134 -10.10 -18.62 23.37
CA THR A 134 -9.50 -18.73 24.70
C THR A 134 -9.34 -17.39 25.41
N TRP A 135 -9.19 -16.30 24.65
CA TRP A 135 -8.98 -14.97 25.22
C TRP A 135 -10.26 -14.30 25.69
N ILE A 136 -11.39 -14.59 25.02
CA ILE A 136 -12.68 -13.93 25.25
C ILE A 136 -13.62 -14.89 25.99
N GLN A 137 -14.02 -14.52 27.20
CA GLN A 137 -14.95 -15.29 28.03
C GLN A 137 -16.11 -14.42 28.54
N SER A 138 -15.86 -13.12 28.73
CA SER A 138 -16.82 -12.20 29.29
C SER A 138 -16.75 -10.82 28.59
N TYR A 139 -17.77 -10.00 28.80
CA TYR A 139 -17.79 -8.61 28.29
C TYR A 139 -16.61 -7.75 28.77
N ARG A 140 -15.90 -8.18 29.85
CA ARG A 140 -14.73 -7.47 30.37
C ARG A 140 -13.49 -7.67 29.51
N ASP A 141 -13.49 -8.69 28.66
CA ASP A 141 -12.40 -8.99 27.74
C ASP A 141 -12.54 -8.22 26.41
N LEU A 142 -13.66 -7.48 26.26
CA LEU A 142 -13.99 -6.74 25.06
C LEU A 142 -13.89 -5.20 25.26
N PRO A 143 -13.52 -4.43 24.23
CA PRO A 143 -13.14 -4.91 22.92
C PRO A 143 -11.71 -5.50 22.89
N VAL A 144 -11.48 -6.47 22.00
CA VAL A 144 -10.12 -6.92 21.62
C VAL A 144 -9.71 -6.12 20.40
N LEU A 145 -8.64 -5.32 20.53
CA LEU A 145 -8.14 -4.43 19.47
C LEU A 145 -6.70 -4.83 19.12
N VAL A 146 -6.56 -5.72 18.15
CA VAL A 146 -5.26 -6.32 17.81
C VAL A 146 -4.89 -6.05 16.36
N ASN A 147 -3.63 -5.70 16.16
CA ASN A 147 -2.96 -5.58 14.88
C ASN A 147 -1.77 -6.54 14.78
N GLN A 148 -1.46 -7.02 13.60
CA GLN A 148 -0.29 -7.83 13.30
C GLN A 148 0.45 -7.30 12.08
N TRP A 149 1.77 -7.09 12.22
CA TRP A 149 2.69 -6.88 11.09
C TRP A 149 3.32 -8.22 10.74
N ALA A 150 3.12 -8.68 9.52
CA ALA A 150 3.49 -10.04 9.12
C ALA A 150 3.71 -10.16 7.60
N ASN A 151 4.17 -11.33 7.18
CA ASN A 151 4.08 -11.78 5.80
C ASN A 151 2.92 -12.75 5.63
N VAL A 152 2.46 -12.90 4.39
CA VAL A 152 1.53 -13.92 3.95
C VAL A 152 1.96 -14.49 2.61
N VAL A 153 1.49 -15.70 2.29
CA VAL A 153 1.78 -16.39 1.03
C VAL A 153 0.47 -16.73 0.32
N ARG A 154 0.28 -16.14 -0.85
CA ARG A 154 -0.84 -16.43 -1.77
C ARG A 154 -0.23 -16.85 -3.10
N TRP A 155 -0.41 -18.09 -3.51
CA TRP A 155 0.22 -18.60 -4.72
C TRP A 155 -0.27 -17.87 -5.96
N GLU A 156 0.53 -16.95 -6.47
CA GLU A 156 0.14 -16.06 -7.56
C GLU A 156 0.84 -16.46 -8.87
N MET A 157 0.07 -16.62 -9.94
CA MET A 157 0.60 -17.02 -11.24
C MET A 157 1.06 -15.85 -12.12
N ARG A 158 0.47 -14.67 -11.93
CA ARG A 158 0.76 -13.44 -12.69
C ARG A 158 1.35 -12.38 -11.78
N THR A 159 2.63 -12.49 -11.53
CA THR A 159 3.32 -11.67 -10.55
C THR A 159 3.76 -10.32 -11.11
N ARG A 160 3.75 -9.31 -10.26
CA ARG A 160 4.28 -7.97 -10.50
C ARG A 160 4.79 -7.39 -9.18
N LEU A 161 6.04 -6.92 -9.16
CA LEU A 161 6.70 -6.41 -7.95
C LEU A 161 5.80 -5.42 -7.20
N PHE A 162 5.68 -5.57 -5.89
CA PHE A 162 4.80 -4.85 -4.96
C PHE A 162 3.28 -4.98 -5.20
N LEU A 163 2.80 -5.07 -6.42
CA LEU A 163 1.37 -5.04 -6.74
C LEU A 163 0.70 -6.39 -6.58
N ARG A 164 1.39 -7.44 -7.03
CA ARG A 164 0.88 -8.82 -7.03
C ARG A 164 2.07 -9.78 -6.94
N THR A 165 2.36 -10.25 -5.74
CA THR A 165 3.45 -11.19 -5.46
C THR A 165 2.95 -12.37 -4.67
N THR A 166 3.64 -13.50 -4.78
CA THR A 166 3.30 -14.73 -4.04
C THR A 166 3.48 -14.54 -2.55
N GLU A 167 4.59 -13.92 -2.13
CA GLU A 167 4.81 -13.49 -0.76
C GLU A 167 4.84 -11.96 -0.70
N PHE A 168 4.24 -11.39 0.33
CA PHE A 168 4.29 -9.95 0.58
C PHE A 168 4.19 -9.64 2.07
N LEU A 169 4.69 -8.48 2.45
CA LEU A 169 4.52 -7.91 3.78
C LEU A 169 3.21 -7.12 3.83
N TRP A 170 2.55 -7.22 4.95
CA TRP A 170 1.32 -6.51 5.19
C TRP A 170 1.10 -6.19 6.66
N GLN A 171 0.04 -5.50 6.91
CA GLN A 171 -0.58 -5.32 8.20
C GLN A 171 -2.00 -5.87 8.11
N GLU A 172 -2.43 -6.56 9.15
CA GLU A 172 -3.79 -7.02 9.32
C GLU A 172 -4.25 -6.73 10.75
N GLY A 173 -5.38 -6.04 10.87
CA GLY A 173 -6.05 -5.84 12.14
C GLY A 173 -7.24 -6.79 12.27
N HIS A 174 -7.44 -7.29 13.48
CA HIS A 174 -8.55 -8.18 13.80
C HIS A 174 -9.10 -7.79 15.17
N THR A 175 -10.36 -7.37 15.20
CA THR A 175 -10.98 -6.89 16.43
C THR A 175 -12.24 -7.64 16.76
N ALA A 176 -12.57 -7.70 18.05
CA ALA A 176 -13.79 -8.32 18.56
C ALA A 176 -14.51 -7.37 19.51
N HIS A 177 -15.82 -7.27 19.35
CA HIS A 177 -16.67 -6.29 20.04
C HIS A 177 -17.92 -6.96 20.64
N ALA A 178 -18.50 -6.31 21.65
CA ALA A 178 -19.72 -6.78 22.29
C ALA A 178 -20.98 -6.52 21.45
N THR A 179 -20.97 -5.47 20.62
CA THR A 179 -22.15 -5.07 19.84
C THR A 179 -21.82 -4.87 18.36
N ALA A 180 -22.83 -5.00 17.50
CA ALA A 180 -22.69 -4.72 16.07
C ALA A 180 -22.26 -3.28 15.81
N GLN A 181 -22.82 -2.33 16.58
CA GLN A 181 -22.51 -0.92 16.39
C GLN A 181 -21.05 -0.60 16.68
N GLU A 182 -20.50 -1.13 17.78
CA GLU A 182 -19.06 -0.97 18.09
C GLU A 182 -18.17 -1.52 16.96
N ALA A 183 -18.51 -2.66 16.38
CA ALA A 183 -17.75 -3.23 15.27
C ALA A 183 -17.90 -2.43 13.96
N ILE A 184 -19.08 -1.86 13.69
CA ILE A 184 -19.29 -0.97 12.54
C ILE A 184 -18.48 0.32 12.72
N ASP A 185 -18.54 0.94 13.91
CA ASP A 185 -17.79 2.16 14.21
C ASP A 185 -16.28 1.92 14.07
N GLU A 186 -15.78 0.78 14.55
CA GLU A 186 -14.39 0.37 14.37
C GLU A 186 -14.02 0.18 12.89
N THR A 187 -14.88 -0.47 12.10
CA THR A 187 -14.66 -0.64 10.66
C THR A 187 -14.50 0.70 9.95
N VAL A 188 -15.35 1.66 10.27
CA VAL A 188 -15.31 3.02 9.70
C VAL A 188 -14.11 3.81 10.23
N GLN A 189 -13.76 3.67 11.51
CA GLN A 189 -12.59 4.31 12.12
C GLN A 189 -11.31 3.89 11.38
N MET A 190 -11.12 2.60 11.13
CA MET A 190 -9.92 2.10 10.47
C MET A 190 -9.87 2.44 8.98
N LEU A 191 -11.02 2.51 8.30
CA LEU A 191 -11.09 3.07 6.96
C LEU A 191 -10.62 4.52 6.93
N ASN A 192 -11.02 5.34 7.91
CA ASN A 192 -10.60 6.74 8.00
C ASN A 192 -9.11 6.88 8.33
N VAL A 193 -8.55 6.00 9.17
CA VAL A 193 -7.09 5.95 9.42
C VAL A 193 -6.33 5.68 8.12
N TYR A 194 -6.77 4.71 7.32
CA TYR A 194 -6.14 4.42 6.03
C TYR A 194 -6.26 5.58 5.04
N ALA A 195 -7.43 6.21 4.97
CA ALA A 195 -7.62 7.36 4.09
C ALA A 195 -6.73 8.55 4.52
N ALA A 196 -6.66 8.86 5.81
CA ALA A 196 -5.79 9.91 6.34
C ALA A 196 -4.31 9.60 6.06
N PHE A 197 -3.87 8.37 6.28
CA PHE A 197 -2.51 7.95 5.95
C PHE A 197 -2.20 8.11 4.45
N ALA A 198 -3.09 7.63 3.58
CA ALA A 198 -2.90 7.75 2.13
C ALA A 198 -2.80 9.21 1.68
N GLU A 199 -3.69 10.08 2.17
CA GLU A 199 -3.76 11.47 1.74
C GLU A 199 -2.66 12.34 2.37
N GLU A 200 -2.44 12.24 3.68
CA GLU A 200 -1.52 13.13 4.39
C GLU A 200 -0.05 12.69 4.30
N TRP A 201 0.21 11.39 4.26
CA TRP A 201 1.58 10.85 4.28
C TRP A 201 2.04 10.40 2.90
N MET A 202 1.22 9.65 2.17
CA MET A 202 1.56 9.21 0.83
C MET A 202 1.22 10.25 -0.25
N ALA A 203 0.57 11.37 0.10
CA ALA A 203 0.06 12.36 -0.85
C ALA A 203 -0.83 11.72 -1.94
N LEU A 204 -1.52 10.64 -1.60
CA LEU A 204 -2.34 9.83 -2.49
C LEU A 204 -3.83 10.08 -2.20
N PRO A 205 -4.51 10.88 -3.02
CA PRO A 205 -5.95 11.15 -2.84
C PRO A 205 -6.76 9.88 -3.12
N VAL A 206 -7.68 9.55 -2.21
CA VAL A 206 -8.49 8.32 -2.28
C VAL A 206 -9.98 8.61 -2.24
N ILE A 207 -10.78 7.67 -2.73
CA ILE A 207 -12.24 7.67 -2.60
C ILE A 207 -12.61 6.56 -1.62
N LYS A 208 -13.33 6.94 -0.57
CA LYS A 208 -13.89 5.99 0.41
C LYS A 208 -15.24 5.48 -0.08
N GLY A 209 -15.43 4.17 -0.04
CA GLY A 209 -16.69 3.56 -0.48
C GLY A 209 -16.91 2.17 0.08
N VAL A 210 -18.07 1.62 -0.25
CA VAL A 210 -18.47 0.24 0.08
C VAL A 210 -18.41 -0.60 -1.18
N LYS A 211 -17.99 -1.85 -1.07
CA LYS A 211 -17.99 -2.81 -2.18
C LYS A 211 -19.41 -3.31 -2.46
N SER A 212 -19.69 -3.60 -3.73
CA SER A 212 -20.86 -4.39 -4.11
C SER A 212 -20.83 -5.78 -3.43
N GLU A 213 -21.95 -6.45 -3.36
CA GLU A 213 -22.03 -7.77 -2.75
C GLU A 213 -21.08 -8.78 -3.42
N SER A 214 -20.94 -8.71 -4.74
CA SER A 214 -20.04 -9.57 -5.53
C SER A 214 -18.55 -9.34 -5.28
N GLU A 215 -18.16 -8.13 -4.88
CA GLU A 215 -16.77 -7.72 -4.67
C GLU A 215 -16.39 -7.66 -3.16
N ARG A 216 -17.29 -8.09 -2.26
CA ARG A 216 -17.02 -8.17 -0.82
C ARG A 216 -15.95 -9.20 -0.50
N PHE A 217 -15.26 -8.97 0.60
CA PHE A 217 -14.40 -9.96 1.20
C PHE A 217 -15.21 -11.19 1.62
N ALA A 218 -14.73 -12.39 1.31
CA ALA A 218 -15.41 -13.64 1.67
C ALA A 218 -15.60 -13.72 3.19
N GLY A 219 -16.85 -13.88 3.63
CA GLY A 219 -17.23 -13.90 5.05
C GLY A 219 -17.55 -12.54 5.67
N ALA A 220 -17.37 -11.43 4.96
CA ALA A 220 -17.79 -10.12 5.44
C ALA A 220 -19.28 -9.86 5.18
N VAL A 221 -19.92 -9.15 6.10
CA VAL A 221 -21.25 -8.56 5.91
C VAL A 221 -21.13 -7.34 5.02
N ASP A 222 -20.13 -6.46 5.30
CA ASP A 222 -19.78 -5.32 4.48
C ASP A 222 -18.27 -5.17 4.35
N THR A 223 -17.84 -4.70 3.18
CA THR A 223 -16.45 -4.38 2.89
C THR A 223 -16.33 -2.92 2.48
N TYR A 224 -15.63 -2.15 3.28
CA TYR A 224 -15.26 -0.77 2.97
C TYR A 224 -13.88 -0.75 2.32
N CYS A 225 -13.64 0.22 1.46
CA CYS A 225 -12.36 0.37 0.77
C CYS A 225 -11.97 1.82 0.55
N ILE A 226 -10.68 2.03 0.32
CA ILE A 226 -10.14 3.25 -0.26
C ILE A 226 -9.61 2.93 -1.65
N GLU A 227 -10.10 3.66 -2.65
CA GLU A 227 -9.74 3.49 -4.06
C GLU A 227 -8.92 4.68 -4.55
N ALA A 228 -7.79 4.42 -5.17
CA ALA A 228 -6.92 5.42 -5.80
C ALA A 228 -6.93 5.28 -7.32
N LEU A 229 -6.59 6.36 -8.03
CA LEU A 229 -6.45 6.36 -9.48
C LEU A 229 -4.97 6.48 -9.87
N MET A 230 -4.50 5.55 -10.70
CA MET A 230 -3.13 5.53 -11.21
C MET A 230 -3.03 6.34 -12.52
N GLN A 231 -1.83 6.78 -12.87
CA GLN A 231 -1.59 7.67 -14.01
C GLN A 231 -2.02 7.08 -15.37
N ASP A 232 -2.16 5.76 -15.48
CA ASP A 232 -2.70 5.09 -16.69
C ASP A 232 -4.24 4.99 -16.69
N GLY A 233 -4.92 5.67 -15.77
CA GLY A 233 -6.36 5.66 -15.67
C GLY A 233 -6.97 4.40 -15.08
N LYS A 234 -6.17 3.49 -14.49
CA LYS A 234 -6.69 2.32 -13.77
C LYS A 234 -6.84 2.60 -12.29
N ALA A 235 -7.85 1.98 -11.68
CA ALA A 235 -8.04 2.03 -10.25
C ALA A 235 -7.13 1.05 -9.50
N LEU A 236 -6.79 1.42 -8.27
CA LEU A 236 -6.08 0.54 -7.35
C LEU A 236 -6.74 0.61 -5.98
N GLN A 237 -7.14 -0.56 -5.46
CA GLN A 237 -7.58 -0.70 -4.07
C GLN A 237 -6.37 -0.54 -3.15
N ALA A 238 -6.34 0.56 -2.41
CA ALA A 238 -5.22 0.92 -1.55
C ALA A 238 -5.35 0.39 -0.11
N GLY A 239 -6.56 0.03 0.31
CA GLY A 239 -6.82 -0.56 1.63
C GLY A 239 -8.26 -0.97 1.78
N THR A 240 -8.53 -1.89 2.72
CA THR A 240 -9.88 -2.38 3.03
C THR A 240 -10.11 -2.48 4.52
N SER A 241 -11.36 -2.30 4.92
CA SER A 241 -11.85 -2.51 6.27
C SER A 241 -13.18 -3.25 6.20
N HIS A 242 -13.29 -4.36 6.92
CA HIS A 242 -14.40 -5.31 6.80
C HIS A 242 -15.20 -5.38 8.09
N PHE A 243 -16.51 -5.21 7.99
CA PHE A 243 -17.44 -5.62 9.02
C PHE A 243 -17.77 -7.09 8.80
N LEU A 244 -17.29 -7.97 9.67
CA LEU A 244 -17.43 -9.43 9.54
C LEU A 244 -18.71 -9.97 10.22
N GLY A 245 -19.46 -9.09 10.90
CA GLY A 245 -20.61 -9.52 11.67
C GLY A 245 -20.21 -10.54 12.76
N GLN A 246 -20.97 -11.64 12.86
CA GLN A 246 -20.67 -12.75 13.77
C GLN A 246 -20.21 -14.02 13.03
N ASN A 247 -19.88 -13.94 11.75
CA ASN A 247 -19.62 -15.12 10.93
C ASN A 247 -18.43 -15.91 11.42
N PHE A 248 -17.29 -15.28 11.63
CA PHE A 248 -16.09 -15.94 12.18
C PHE A 248 -16.28 -16.37 13.66
N ALA A 249 -16.95 -15.54 14.46
CA ALA A 249 -17.25 -15.89 15.84
C ALA A 249 -18.09 -17.17 15.95
N LYS A 250 -19.07 -17.36 15.07
CA LYS A 250 -19.89 -18.58 14.99
C LYS A 250 -19.08 -19.78 14.49
N ALA A 251 -18.25 -19.60 13.46
CA ALA A 251 -17.41 -20.68 12.91
C ALA A 251 -16.42 -21.24 13.92
N PHE A 252 -15.84 -20.39 14.78
CA PHE A 252 -14.87 -20.77 15.82
C PHE A 252 -15.46 -20.88 17.22
N ASP A 253 -16.77 -20.67 17.37
CA ASP A 253 -17.49 -20.71 18.66
C ASP A 253 -16.93 -19.73 19.70
N VAL A 254 -16.69 -18.48 19.28
CA VAL A 254 -16.17 -17.39 20.12
C VAL A 254 -17.34 -16.63 20.74
N LYS A 255 -17.61 -16.91 22.02
CA LYS A 255 -18.70 -16.33 22.79
C LYS A 255 -18.20 -15.58 24.00
N PHE A 256 -18.98 -14.64 24.46
CA PHE A 256 -18.76 -13.94 25.72
C PHE A 256 -20.04 -13.95 26.57
N SER A 257 -19.88 -13.88 27.91
CA SER A 257 -20.97 -13.63 28.82
C SER A 257 -21.16 -12.13 28.98
N ASP A 258 -22.35 -11.63 28.72
CA ASP A 258 -22.73 -10.22 28.92
C ASP A 258 -22.91 -9.88 30.44
N LYS A 259 -23.27 -8.62 30.72
CA LYS A 259 -23.51 -8.13 32.09
C LYS A 259 -24.69 -8.84 32.81
N GLN A 260 -25.54 -9.49 32.05
CA GLN A 260 -26.70 -10.27 32.55
C GLN A 260 -26.43 -11.77 32.58
N ASN A 261 -25.18 -12.21 32.42
CA ASN A 261 -24.74 -13.58 32.27
C ASN A 261 -25.38 -14.36 31.10
N LYS A 262 -25.83 -13.65 30.07
CA LYS A 262 -26.29 -14.25 28.81
C LYS A 262 -25.11 -14.46 27.89
N LEU A 263 -25.01 -15.63 27.25
CA LEU A 263 -24.01 -15.91 26.23
C LEU A 263 -24.44 -15.35 24.86
N ASP A 264 -23.53 -14.66 24.20
CA ASP A 264 -23.69 -14.21 22.81
C ASP A 264 -22.36 -14.36 22.07
N TYR A 265 -22.42 -14.39 20.74
CA TYR A 265 -21.25 -14.35 19.89
C TYR A 265 -20.71 -12.92 19.78
N VAL A 266 -19.39 -12.78 19.72
CA VAL A 266 -18.77 -11.46 19.50
C VAL A 266 -18.99 -10.97 18.08
N TRP A 267 -18.92 -9.66 17.90
CA TRP A 267 -18.94 -8.99 16.60
C TRP A 267 -17.52 -8.69 16.15
N ALA A 268 -17.24 -8.90 14.88
CA ALA A 268 -15.91 -8.97 14.35
C ALA A 268 -15.62 -7.92 13.28
N THR A 269 -14.37 -7.43 13.25
CA THR A 269 -13.82 -6.68 12.11
C THR A 269 -12.49 -7.25 11.67
N SER A 270 -12.12 -6.99 10.43
CA SER A 270 -10.74 -7.10 9.97
C SER A 270 -10.41 -5.98 8.99
N TRP A 271 -9.15 -5.57 8.95
CA TRP A 271 -8.71 -4.46 8.10
C TRP A 271 -7.24 -4.63 7.76
N GLY A 272 -6.83 -4.22 6.53
CA GLY A 272 -5.49 -4.49 6.07
C GLY A 272 -4.99 -3.61 4.93
N VAL A 273 -3.68 -3.40 4.94
CA VAL A 273 -2.89 -2.82 3.85
C VAL A 273 -1.58 -3.58 3.70
N SER A 274 -0.97 -3.51 2.52
CA SER A 274 0.25 -4.27 2.21
C SER A 274 1.30 -3.40 1.52
N THR A 275 2.44 -3.99 1.22
CA THR A 275 3.48 -3.40 0.37
C THR A 275 2.98 -2.97 -1.02
N ARG A 276 1.74 -3.31 -1.40
CA ARG A 276 1.05 -2.74 -2.57
C ARG A 276 1.02 -1.21 -2.54
N LEU A 277 1.01 -0.60 -1.37
CA LEU A 277 1.08 0.85 -1.20
C LEU A 277 2.34 1.46 -1.82
N ILE A 278 3.47 0.75 -1.82
CA ILE A 278 4.69 1.19 -2.54
C ILE A 278 4.44 1.21 -4.04
N GLY A 279 3.78 0.19 -4.58
CA GLY A 279 3.39 0.16 -5.99
C GLY A 279 2.44 1.30 -6.36
N ALA A 280 1.46 1.58 -5.51
CA ALA A 280 0.55 2.72 -5.68
C ALA A 280 1.32 4.05 -5.72
N LEU A 281 2.28 4.24 -4.82
CA LEU A 281 3.12 5.43 -4.76
C LEU A 281 3.91 5.66 -6.06
N VAL A 282 4.56 4.59 -6.57
CA VAL A 282 5.28 4.62 -7.84
C VAL A 282 4.34 5.04 -8.97
N MET A 283 3.19 4.38 -9.09
CA MET A 283 2.24 4.61 -10.19
C MET A 283 1.51 5.95 -10.12
N ALA A 284 1.35 6.51 -8.92
CA ALA A 284 0.64 7.78 -8.76
C ALA A 284 1.54 9.01 -8.98
N HIS A 285 2.82 8.93 -8.60
CA HIS A 285 3.66 10.13 -8.50
C HIS A 285 4.88 10.15 -9.40
N SER A 286 5.45 8.97 -9.74
CA SER A 286 6.71 8.88 -10.49
C SER A 286 6.57 9.39 -11.94
N ASP A 287 7.69 9.79 -12.52
CA ASP A 287 7.77 10.26 -13.90
C ASP A 287 8.80 9.45 -14.72
N ASP A 288 9.13 9.89 -15.92
CA ASP A 288 10.06 9.19 -16.81
C ASP A 288 11.54 9.35 -16.41
N ASP A 289 11.83 10.17 -15.38
CA ASP A 289 13.18 10.34 -14.83
C ASP A 289 13.39 9.55 -13.51
N GLY A 290 12.35 8.95 -12.98
CA GLY A 290 12.44 8.11 -11.77
C GLY A 290 11.31 8.31 -10.76
N LEU A 291 11.58 7.94 -9.50
CA LEU A 291 10.65 8.13 -8.41
C LEU A 291 10.38 9.62 -8.13
N VAL A 292 9.16 9.92 -7.68
CA VAL A 292 8.80 11.15 -7.00
C VAL A 292 8.20 10.77 -5.66
N LEU A 293 8.93 11.01 -4.57
CA LEU A 293 8.51 10.60 -3.23
C LEU A 293 7.96 11.78 -2.44
N PRO A 294 6.78 11.62 -1.81
CA PRO A 294 6.31 12.56 -0.80
C PRO A 294 7.31 12.65 0.36
N PRO A 295 7.75 13.87 0.75
CA PRO A 295 8.75 14.05 1.79
C PRO A 295 8.46 13.34 3.11
N LYS A 296 7.20 13.25 3.54
CA LYS A 296 6.82 12.63 4.82
C LYS A 296 7.18 11.14 4.91
N ILE A 297 7.23 10.43 3.79
CA ILE A 297 7.56 8.99 3.77
C ILE A 297 8.90 8.68 3.10
N ALA A 298 9.54 9.66 2.48
CA ALA A 298 10.83 9.47 1.82
C ALA A 298 11.90 8.94 2.81
N PRO A 299 12.65 7.88 2.43
CA PRO A 299 13.77 7.39 3.24
C PRO A 299 14.88 8.42 3.42
N LEU A 300 15.05 9.26 2.41
CA LEU A 300 16.00 10.38 2.37
C LEU A 300 15.25 11.60 1.82
N GLN A 301 15.19 12.68 2.61
CA GLN A 301 14.48 13.91 2.26
C GLN A 301 15.37 14.92 1.55
N VAL A 302 16.64 14.99 1.98
CA VAL A 302 17.61 15.94 1.46
C VAL A 302 18.93 15.23 1.20
N VAL A 303 19.50 15.46 0.03
CA VAL A 303 20.87 15.05 -0.25
C VAL A 303 21.73 16.30 -0.55
N ILE A 304 22.91 16.35 0.05
CA ILE A 304 23.90 17.40 -0.22
C ILE A 304 25.02 16.77 -1.05
N VAL A 305 25.34 17.38 -2.19
CA VAL A 305 26.40 16.93 -3.09
C VAL A 305 27.42 18.04 -3.25
N PRO A 306 28.68 17.83 -2.84
CA PRO A 306 29.74 18.80 -3.01
C PRO A 306 30.22 18.86 -4.47
N VAL A 307 30.63 20.07 -4.90
CA VAL A 307 31.22 20.32 -6.21
C VAL A 307 32.58 21.01 -5.98
N TYR A 308 33.67 20.27 -6.15
CA TYR A 308 35.03 20.71 -5.88
C TYR A 308 36.01 20.22 -6.96
N LYS A 309 37.18 20.84 -7.01
CA LYS A 309 38.27 20.48 -7.94
C LYS A 309 39.47 19.84 -7.25
N ASP A 310 39.68 20.16 -5.98
CA ASP A 310 40.81 19.73 -5.16
C ASP A 310 40.42 19.56 -3.68
N GLU A 311 41.29 18.92 -2.92
CA GLU A 311 41.10 18.64 -1.50
C GLU A 311 40.95 19.89 -0.62
N THR A 312 41.56 21.02 -1.01
CA THR A 312 41.44 22.28 -0.25
C THR A 312 40.00 22.80 -0.35
N GLN A 313 39.46 22.82 -1.54
CA GLN A 313 38.08 23.20 -1.78
C GLN A 313 37.11 22.26 -1.05
N LYS A 314 37.37 20.94 -1.08
CA LYS A 314 36.56 19.94 -0.39
C LYS A 314 36.49 20.25 1.11
N LYS A 315 37.65 20.47 1.77
CA LYS A 315 37.68 20.78 3.19
C LYS A 315 36.85 22.02 3.58
N MET A 316 36.89 23.06 2.75
CA MET A 316 36.08 24.28 2.99
C MET A 316 34.58 23.99 2.92
N ILE A 317 34.17 23.13 1.96
CA ILE A 317 32.79 22.72 1.80
C ILE A 317 32.38 21.82 2.97
N ASP A 318 33.21 20.85 3.36
CA ASP A 318 32.96 19.91 4.44
C ASP A 318 32.67 20.63 5.79
N GLU A 319 33.46 21.67 6.10
CA GLU A 319 33.22 22.47 7.29
C GLU A 319 31.85 23.13 7.31
N LYS A 320 31.42 23.69 6.17
CA LYS A 320 30.10 24.33 6.07
C LYS A 320 28.97 23.31 6.07
N VAL A 321 29.12 22.21 5.33
CA VAL A 321 28.12 21.13 5.28
C VAL A 321 27.91 20.48 6.64
N LYS A 322 28.97 20.36 7.47
CA LYS A 322 28.84 19.84 8.82
C LYS A 322 27.86 20.67 9.69
N ILE A 323 27.81 21.98 9.49
CA ILE A 323 26.85 22.86 10.16
C ILE A 323 25.43 22.50 9.64
N PHE A 324 25.22 22.45 8.33
CA PHE A 324 23.93 22.11 7.75
C PHE A 324 23.43 20.74 8.20
N MET A 325 24.30 19.72 8.24
CA MET A 325 23.96 18.39 8.72
C MET A 325 23.45 18.39 10.15
N ASN A 326 24.03 19.21 11.04
CA ASN A 326 23.57 19.35 12.41
C ASN A 326 22.22 20.07 12.47
N ASP A 327 22.07 21.16 11.73
CA ASP A 327 20.83 21.95 11.70
C ASP A 327 19.66 21.10 11.16
N PHE A 328 19.86 20.37 10.04
CA PHE A 328 18.84 19.49 9.47
C PHE A 328 18.45 18.36 10.42
N LYS A 329 19.43 17.71 11.06
CA LYS A 329 19.17 16.64 12.04
C LYS A 329 18.39 17.16 13.25
N SER A 330 18.71 18.37 13.75
CA SER A 330 18.00 18.98 14.87
C SER A 330 16.52 19.24 14.58
N LEU A 331 16.18 19.45 13.31
CA LEU A 331 14.81 19.61 12.81
C LEU A 331 14.16 18.30 12.34
N GLY A 332 14.81 17.14 12.56
CA GLY A 332 14.29 15.83 12.19
C GLY A 332 14.33 15.53 10.71
N ILE A 333 15.08 16.30 9.90
CA ILE A 333 15.21 16.08 8.46
C ILE A 333 16.17 14.90 8.21
N LYS A 334 15.72 13.94 7.42
CA LYS A 334 16.53 12.80 6.93
C LYS A 334 17.46 13.29 5.83
N VAL A 335 18.72 13.58 6.18
CA VAL A 335 19.70 14.17 5.27
C VAL A 335 20.93 13.28 5.10
N LYS A 336 21.45 13.22 3.87
CA LYS A 336 22.72 12.57 3.53
C LYS A 336 23.68 13.62 2.93
N TYR A 337 24.93 13.62 3.39
CA TYR A 337 26.04 14.24 2.68
C TYR A 337 26.72 13.16 1.83
N ASP A 338 26.75 13.35 0.52
CA ASP A 338 27.38 12.41 -0.43
C ASP A 338 28.72 12.97 -0.91
N ASP A 339 29.75 12.78 -0.06
CA ASP A 339 31.12 13.20 -0.31
C ASP A 339 32.00 12.08 -0.92
N ASP A 340 31.41 10.93 -1.26
CA ASP A 340 32.09 9.85 -2.00
C ASP A 340 32.64 10.38 -3.35
N ASP A 341 33.90 10.16 -3.60
CA ASP A 341 34.61 10.63 -4.79
C ASP A 341 34.59 9.65 -5.98
N SER A 342 34.01 8.44 -5.78
CA SER A 342 33.92 7.41 -6.80
C SER A 342 33.07 7.83 -8.03
N ASN A 343 32.17 8.78 -7.83
CA ASN A 343 31.29 9.28 -8.88
C ASN A 343 31.28 10.81 -8.97
N ARG A 344 31.19 11.31 -10.22
CA ARG A 344 31.09 12.76 -10.48
C ARG A 344 29.74 13.34 -10.02
N PRO A 345 29.66 14.63 -9.66
CA PRO A 345 28.42 15.27 -9.22
C PRO A 345 27.21 15.03 -10.16
N GLY A 346 27.41 15.12 -11.49
CA GLY A 346 26.33 14.88 -12.45
C GLY A 346 25.74 13.46 -12.40
N TRP A 347 26.57 12.45 -12.12
CA TRP A 347 26.08 11.09 -11.91
C TRP A 347 25.24 10.98 -10.63
N LYS A 348 25.74 11.59 -9.54
CA LYS A 348 25.01 11.64 -8.26
C LYS A 348 23.67 12.35 -8.40
N PHE A 349 23.60 13.44 -9.16
CA PHE A 349 22.34 14.14 -9.43
C PHE A 349 21.31 13.21 -10.09
N ALA A 350 21.70 12.49 -11.12
CA ALA A 350 20.84 11.52 -11.81
C ALA A 350 20.45 10.34 -10.91
N GLU A 351 21.35 9.88 -10.04
CA GLU A 351 21.07 8.81 -9.08
C GLU A 351 20.00 9.20 -8.06
N TYR A 352 20.12 10.40 -7.47
CA TYR A 352 19.17 10.87 -6.47
C TYR A 352 17.84 11.33 -7.10
N GLU A 353 17.86 11.78 -8.35
CA GLU A 353 16.65 12.02 -9.14
C GLU A 353 15.90 10.72 -9.40
N MET A 354 16.59 9.64 -9.82
CA MET A 354 16.04 8.32 -9.99
C MET A 354 15.43 7.76 -8.70
N LYS A 355 16.08 8.00 -7.56
CA LYS A 355 15.60 7.58 -6.23
C LYS A 355 14.48 8.45 -5.68
N GLY A 356 14.12 9.54 -6.36
CA GLY A 356 13.03 10.41 -5.96
C GLY A 356 13.31 11.20 -4.68
N VAL A 357 14.57 11.51 -4.38
CA VAL A 357 14.92 12.33 -3.23
C VAL A 357 14.31 13.73 -3.39
N PRO A 358 13.44 14.17 -2.46
CA PRO A 358 12.66 15.40 -2.63
C PRO A 358 13.48 16.65 -2.90
N VAL A 359 14.62 16.79 -2.19
CA VAL A 359 15.48 17.96 -2.29
C VAL A 359 16.94 17.56 -2.50
N ARG A 360 17.57 18.09 -3.53
CA ARG A 360 19.02 18.01 -3.75
C ARG A 360 19.65 19.38 -3.59
N ILE A 361 20.66 19.46 -2.73
CA ILE A 361 21.50 20.65 -2.55
C ILE A 361 22.84 20.39 -3.21
N ALA A 362 23.27 21.29 -4.11
CA ALA A 362 24.63 21.31 -4.61
C ALA A 362 25.36 22.52 -4.01
N ILE A 363 26.59 22.30 -3.58
CA ILE A 363 27.42 23.33 -2.95
C ILE A 363 28.86 23.27 -3.47
N GLY A 364 29.35 24.40 -3.96
CA GLY A 364 30.70 24.58 -4.42
C GLY A 364 31.37 25.81 -3.83
N THR A 365 32.63 26.08 -4.21
CA THR A 365 33.38 27.22 -3.67
C THR A 365 32.78 28.57 -4.04
N ARG A 366 32.15 28.70 -5.21
CA ARG A 366 31.42 29.91 -5.59
C ARG A 366 30.19 30.16 -4.72
N ASP A 367 29.53 29.10 -4.34
CA ASP A 367 28.37 29.16 -3.46
C ASP A 367 28.78 29.62 -2.06
N LEU A 368 29.92 29.14 -1.55
CA LEU A 368 30.50 29.62 -0.28
C LEU A 368 30.83 31.12 -0.31
N GLN A 369 31.39 31.60 -1.43
CA GLN A 369 31.73 33.02 -1.59
C GLN A 369 30.50 33.91 -1.63
N ASN A 370 29.41 33.43 -2.25
CA ASN A 370 28.15 34.16 -2.43
C ASN A 370 27.17 33.93 -1.26
N ASN A 371 27.51 33.12 -0.28
CA ASN A 371 26.63 32.67 0.81
C ASN A 371 25.31 32.08 0.32
N THR A 372 25.37 31.28 -0.76
CA THR A 372 24.21 30.62 -1.38
C THR A 372 24.46 29.14 -1.62
N VAL A 373 23.37 28.36 -1.87
CA VAL A 373 23.40 26.98 -2.36
C VAL A 373 22.41 26.81 -3.50
N GLU A 374 22.76 25.97 -4.48
CA GLU A 374 21.78 25.52 -5.49
C GLU A 374 20.90 24.42 -4.88
N VAL A 375 19.59 24.63 -4.91
CA VAL A 375 18.59 23.66 -4.47
C VAL A 375 17.73 23.24 -5.65
N ALA A 376 17.63 21.94 -5.90
CA ALA A 376 16.75 21.35 -6.89
C ALA A 376 15.61 20.59 -6.23
N ARG A 377 14.37 20.85 -6.65
CA ARG A 377 13.16 20.11 -6.26
C ARG A 377 12.95 18.93 -7.20
N ARG A 378 12.60 17.77 -6.65
CA ARG A 378 12.33 16.59 -7.48
C ARG A 378 10.96 16.65 -8.18
N ASP A 379 9.95 17.20 -7.53
CA ASP A 379 8.56 17.20 -7.99
C ASP A 379 8.30 18.14 -9.20
N THR A 380 9.04 19.25 -9.28
CA THR A 380 8.93 20.24 -10.37
C THR A 380 10.16 20.32 -11.26
N LYS A 381 11.28 19.71 -10.84
CA LYS A 381 12.61 19.81 -11.45
C LYS A 381 13.18 21.24 -11.46
N GLU A 382 12.55 22.14 -10.73
CA GLU A 382 13.00 23.53 -10.60
C GLU A 382 14.29 23.59 -9.79
N LYS A 383 15.19 24.50 -10.20
CA LYS A 383 16.45 24.80 -9.51
C LYS A 383 16.46 26.26 -9.12
N LYS A 384 16.76 26.53 -7.85
CA LYS A 384 16.88 27.89 -7.29
C LYS A 384 18.09 28.00 -6.40
N PHE A 385 18.62 29.22 -6.28
CA PHE A 385 19.63 29.55 -5.28
C PHE A 385 18.96 30.09 -4.02
N PHE A 386 19.36 29.56 -2.87
CA PHE A 386 18.90 30.00 -1.56
C PHE A 386 20.07 30.48 -0.72
N SER A 387 19.81 31.44 0.16
CA SER A 387 20.81 31.85 1.16
C SER A 387 21.18 30.69 2.08
N MET A 388 22.45 30.62 2.47
CA MET A 388 22.90 29.68 3.49
C MET A 388 22.38 30.05 4.89
N ASP A 389 22.04 31.32 5.11
CA ASP A 389 21.51 31.80 6.38
C ASP A 389 20.05 31.33 6.51
N GLY A 390 19.78 30.59 7.60
CA GLY A 390 18.46 30.04 7.84
C GLY A 390 18.05 28.90 6.89
N LEU A 391 19.01 28.31 6.18
CA LEU A 391 18.75 27.28 5.14
C LEU A 391 17.88 26.13 5.67
N ALA A 392 18.12 25.67 6.89
CA ALA A 392 17.37 24.55 7.43
C ALA A 392 15.86 24.83 7.52
N ASN A 393 15.45 26.00 8.00
CA ASN A 393 14.05 26.41 8.04
C ASN A 393 13.45 26.57 6.66
N THR A 394 14.23 27.12 5.71
CA THR A 394 13.81 27.23 4.30
C THR A 394 13.55 25.85 3.69
N ILE A 395 14.39 24.86 3.99
CA ILE A 395 14.21 23.49 3.50
C ILE A 395 13.01 22.80 4.16
N VAL A 396 12.73 23.03 5.45
CA VAL A 396 11.50 22.54 6.10
C VAL A 396 10.27 23.02 5.35
N GLN A 397 10.18 24.33 5.06
CA GLN A 397 9.06 24.88 4.31
C GLN A 397 8.99 24.29 2.89
N LEU A 398 10.13 24.16 2.22
CA LEU A 398 10.19 23.58 0.87
C LEU A 398 9.70 22.13 0.85
N LEU A 399 10.05 21.32 1.86
CA LEU A 399 9.55 19.94 1.98
C LEU A 399 8.04 19.91 2.17
N HIS A 400 7.48 20.85 2.95
CA HIS A 400 6.04 20.99 3.08
C HIS A 400 5.37 21.35 1.74
N ASP A 401 5.90 22.34 1.03
CA ASP A 401 5.39 22.76 -0.28
C ASP A 401 5.45 21.63 -1.33
N ILE A 402 6.50 20.79 -1.27
CA ILE A 402 6.63 19.60 -2.13
C ILE A 402 5.53 18.58 -1.81
N GLN A 403 5.29 18.31 -0.51
CA GLN A 403 4.24 17.39 -0.08
C GLN A 403 2.87 17.81 -0.60
N GLU A 404 2.53 19.09 -0.43
CA GLU A 404 1.26 19.66 -0.91
C GLU A 404 1.15 19.65 -2.43
N ASN A 405 2.22 19.99 -3.13
CA ASN A 405 2.23 20.00 -4.59
C ASN A 405 2.00 18.60 -5.19
N ILE A 406 2.65 17.57 -4.62
CA ILE A 406 2.46 16.17 -5.04
C ILE A 406 1.00 15.76 -4.82
N TYR A 407 0.43 16.05 -3.64
CA TYR A 407 -0.96 15.75 -3.33
C TYR A 407 -1.93 16.46 -4.28
N ASN A 408 -1.77 17.76 -4.48
CA ASN A 408 -2.65 18.56 -5.32
C ASN A 408 -2.61 18.11 -6.78
N LYS A 409 -1.43 17.79 -7.30
CA LYS A 409 -1.27 17.24 -8.67
C LYS A 409 -2.04 15.92 -8.84
N ALA A 410 -1.90 15.00 -7.89
CA ALA A 410 -2.62 13.73 -7.93
C ALA A 410 -4.13 13.90 -7.76
N LYS A 411 -4.57 14.84 -6.89
CA LYS A 411 -5.98 15.17 -6.67
C LYS A 411 -6.63 15.74 -7.93
N ILE A 412 -6.00 16.72 -8.56
CA ILE A 412 -6.48 17.30 -9.83
C ILE A 412 -6.58 16.22 -10.90
N PHE A 413 -5.57 15.35 -11.00
CA PHE A 413 -5.60 14.23 -11.94
C PHE A 413 -6.80 13.32 -11.69
N ARG A 414 -7.01 12.87 -10.44
CA ARG A 414 -8.16 12.02 -10.07
C ARG A 414 -9.49 12.70 -10.41
N GLU A 415 -9.68 13.95 -9.99
CA GLU A 415 -10.94 14.69 -10.19
C GLU A 415 -11.25 14.93 -11.68
N SER A 416 -10.23 15.20 -12.48
CA SER A 416 -10.36 15.37 -13.94
C SER A 416 -10.66 14.05 -14.67
N ASN A 417 -10.45 12.90 -14.02
CA ASN A 417 -10.67 11.58 -14.58
C ASN A 417 -11.82 10.81 -13.88
N ILE A 418 -12.78 11.55 -13.30
CA ILE A 418 -14.08 11.00 -12.90
C ILE A 418 -15.09 11.44 -13.95
N HIS A 419 -15.59 10.49 -14.73
CA HIS A 419 -16.48 10.74 -15.86
C HIS A 419 -17.91 10.30 -15.53
N LYS A 420 -18.85 11.24 -15.54
CA LYS A 420 -20.28 10.94 -15.39
C LYS A 420 -20.82 10.51 -16.76
N VAL A 421 -21.37 9.30 -16.85
CA VAL A 421 -21.82 8.68 -18.09
C VAL A 421 -23.19 8.04 -17.91
N ASP A 422 -24.10 8.24 -18.89
CA ASP A 422 -25.47 7.75 -18.88
C ASP A 422 -25.81 6.87 -20.10
N ASP A 423 -24.90 6.73 -21.05
CA ASP A 423 -25.03 5.94 -22.28
C ASP A 423 -24.00 4.82 -22.36
N TRP A 424 -24.40 3.62 -22.77
CA TRP A 424 -23.53 2.44 -22.83
C TRP A 424 -22.38 2.62 -23.83
N SER A 425 -22.65 3.19 -25.00
CA SER A 425 -21.60 3.41 -26.02
C SER A 425 -20.56 4.41 -25.53
N GLU A 426 -21.00 5.47 -24.81
CA GLU A 426 -20.09 6.42 -24.17
C GLU A 426 -19.29 5.77 -23.04
N PHE A 427 -19.91 4.85 -22.28
CA PHE A 427 -19.25 4.08 -21.22
C PHE A 427 -18.07 3.25 -21.78
N GLU A 428 -18.32 2.46 -22.80
CA GLU A 428 -17.27 1.66 -23.46
C GLU A 428 -16.18 2.55 -24.06
N LYS A 429 -16.56 3.60 -24.81
CA LYS A 429 -15.63 4.53 -25.41
C LYS A 429 -14.75 5.22 -24.36
N THR A 430 -15.32 5.65 -23.24
CA THR A 430 -14.58 6.32 -22.16
C THR A 430 -13.57 5.38 -21.53
N LEU A 431 -13.97 4.13 -21.25
CA LEU A 431 -13.06 3.09 -20.73
C LEU A 431 -11.88 2.84 -21.66
N ASP A 432 -12.10 2.84 -22.97
CA ASP A 432 -11.07 2.50 -23.96
C ASP A 432 -10.14 3.67 -24.28
N THR A 433 -10.64 4.91 -24.22
CA THR A 433 -9.87 6.08 -24.68
C THR A 433 -9.30 6.93 -23.56
N LYS A 434 -10.01 7.02 -22.43
CA LYS A 434 -9.64 7.90 -21.30
C LYS A 434 -9.26 7.12 -20.04
N GLY A 435 -9.91 5.96 -19.80
CA GLY A 435 -9.84 5.29 -18.51
C GLY A 435 -10.50 6.13 -17.40
N GLY A 436 -9.95 6.06 -16.21
CA GLY A 436 -10.46 6.79 -15.04
C GLY A 436 -11.62 6.07 -14.34
N PHE A 437 -12.23 6.77 -13.40
CA PHE A 437 -13.47 6.32 -12.77
C PHE A 437 -14.66 6.75 -13.62
N ILE A 438 -15.55 5.80 -13.91
CA ILE A 438 -16.81 6.10 -14.58
C ILE A 438 -17.93 6.05 -13.55
N SER A 439 -18.56 7.19 -13.31
CA SER A 439 -19.73 7.33 -12.47
C SER A 439 -20.98 7.03 -13.30
N ALA A 440 -21.57 5.87 -13.11
CA ALA A 440 -22.71 5.40 -13.87
C ALA A 440 -23.74 4.68 -12.98
N HIS A 441 -24.98 4.63 -13.43
CA HIS A 441 -26.06 3.95 -12.73
C HIS A 441 -25.97 2.43 -12.91
N TRP A 442 -26.29 1.70 -11.84
CA TRP A 442 -26.32 0.23 -11.78
C TRP A 442 -27.62 -0.24 -11.11
N ASP A 443 -28.20 -1.34 -11.57
CA ASP A 443 -29.49 -1.85 -11.08
C ASP A 443 -29.40 -2.66 -9.77
N GLY A 444 -28.22 -2.71 -9.13
CA GLY A 444 -28.01 -3.39 -7.86
C GLY A 444 -27.85 -4.92 -7.98
N THR A 445 -27.82 -5.49 -9.19
CA THR A 445 -27.77 -6.95 -9.36
C THR A 445 -26.36 -7.47 -9.71
N ALA A 446 -25.96 -8.58 -9.08
CA ALA A 446 -24.69 -9.27 -9.37
C ALA A 446 -24.59 -9.72 -10.84
N ALA A 447 -25.71 -10.14 -11.44
CA ALA A 447 -25.74 -10.56 -12.84
C ALA A 447 -25.37 -9.42 -13.80
N THR A 448 -25.87 -8.22 -13.56
CA THR A 448 -25.50 -7.03 -14.35
C THR A 448 -24.05 -6.64 -14.16
N GLU A 449 -23.55 -6.69 -12.92
CA GLU A 449 -22.14 -6.41 -12.59
C GLU A 449 -21.18 -7.37 -13.31
N GLU A 450 -21.46 -8.68 -13.24
CA GLU A 450 -20.65 -9.68 -13.94
C GLU A 450 -20.69 -9.49 -15.45
N LYS A 451 -21.86 -9.15 -15.99
CA LYS A 451 -22.00 -8.90 -17.44
C LYS A 451 -21.19 -7.69 -17.91
N ILE A 452 -21.19 -6.60 -17.14
CA ILE A 452 -20.36 -5.41 -17.43
C ILE A 452 -18.88 -5.81 -17.40
N LYS A 453 -18.46 -6.57 -16.40
CA LYS A 453 -17.08 -7.06 -16.25
C LYS A 453 -16.65 -7.97 -17.41
N GLU A 454 -17.52 -8.88 -17.86
CA GLU A 454 -17.26 -9.71 -19.04
C GLU A 454 -17.00 -8.87 -20.30
N LEU A 455 -17.86 -7.89 -20.54
CA LEU A 455 -17.84 -7.06 -21.75
C LEU A 455 -16.67 -6.08 -21.78
N THR A 456 -16.33 -5.47 -20.64
CA THR A 456 -15.46 -4.29 -20.60
C THR A 456 -14.18 -4.45 -19.77
N LYS A 457 -14.10 -5.51 -18.95
CA LYS A 457 -13.09 -5.73 -17.93
C LYS A 457 -13.10 -4.67 -16.81
N ALA A 458 -14.09 -3.78 -16.78
CA ALA A 458 -14.31 -2.87 -15.67
C ALA A 458 -15.13 -3.56 -14.58
N THR A 459 -14.82 -3.24 -13.32
CA THR A 459 -15.58 -3.69 -12.14
C THR A 459 -16.13 -2.49 -11.39
N ILE A 460 -17.16 -2.71 -10.56
CA ILE A 460 -17.59 -1.71 -9.59
C ILE A 460 -16.48 -1.58 -8.55
N ARG A 461 -15.81 -0.41 -8.53
CA ARG A 461 -14.73 -0.15 -7.57
C ARG A 461 -15.28 0.09 -6.17
N CYS A 462 -16.27 0.94 -6.10
CA CYS A 462 -17.02 1.18 -4.87
C CYS A 462 -18.32 1.93 -5.15
N ILE A 463 -19.21 1.89 -4.16
CA ILE A 463 -20.31 2.84 -3.94
C ILE A 463 -19.74 3.89 -2.99
N PRO A 464 -19.53 5.17 -3.40
CA PRO A 464 -18.93 6.18 -2.54
C PRO A 464 -19.73 6.42 -1.25
N LEU A 465 -19.07 6.60 -0.09
CA LEU A 465 -19.78 6.79 1.18
C LEU A 465 -20.68 8.03 1.22
N ASN A 466 -20.27 9.11 0.56
CA ASN A 466 -21.02 10.36 0.48
C ASN A 466 -21.76 10.49 -0.86
N ASN A 467 -22.25 9.35 -1.37
CA ASN A 467 -22.91 9.30 -2.67
C ASN A 467 -24.28 9.98 -2.61
N PRO A 468 -24.53 11.01 -3.44
CA PRO A 468 -25.86 11.61 -3.49
C PRO A 468 -26.88 10.61 -4.05
N GLN A 469 -28.06 10.56 -3.46
CA GLN A 469 -29.18 9.83 -4.04
C GLN A 469 -29.58 10.51 -5.36
N GLU A 470 -29.50 9.76 -6.44
CA GLU A 470 -29.83 10.23 -7.79
C GLU A 470 -30.60 9.11 -8.52
N GLU A 471 -31.86 9.35 -8.82
CA GLU A 471 -32.65 8.41 -9.63
C GLU A 471 -32.17 8.41 -11.08
N GLY A 472 -32.01 7.23 -11.62
CA GLY A 472 -31.56 7.06 -13.00
C GLY A 472 -31.85 5.67 -13.53
N LYS A 473 -31.21 5.33 -14.64
CA LYS A 473 -31.33 4.02 -15.29
C LYS A 473 -29.98 3.34 -15.36
N CYS A 474 -29.96 2.06 -15.02
CA CYS A 474 -28.78 1.21 -15.15
C CYS A 474 -28.16 1.34 -16.54
N ILE A 475 -26.86 1.59 -16.58
CA ILE A 475 -26.09 1.84 -17.81
C ILE A 475 -26.20 0.72 -18.85
N LEU A 476 -26.37 -0.53 -18.41
CA LEU A 476 -26.45 -1.70 -19.29
C LEU A 476 -27.91 -2.14 -19.54
N THR A 477 -28.72 -2.23 -18.48
CA THR A 477 -30.05 -2.85 -18.55
C THR A 477 -31.19 -1.87 -18.75
N GLY A 478 -30.96 -0.57 -18.51
CA GLY A 478 -32.00 0.45 -18.51
C GLY A 478 -33.00 0.37 -17.34
N LYS A 479 -32.84 -0.58 -16.41
CA LYS A 479 -33.67 -0.71 -15.21
C LYS A 479 -33.47 0.47 -14.26
N PRO A 480 -34.46 0.78 -13.39
CA PRO A 480 -34.32 1.83 -12.40
C PRO A 480 -33.08 1.63 -11.48
N SER A 481 -32.44 2.71 -11.14
CA SER A 481 -31.32 2.78 -10.20
C SER A 481 -31.49 4.00 -9.30
N LYS A 482 -31.10 3.89 -8.03
CA LYS A 482 -31.26 4.95 -7.02
C LYS A 482 -29.99 5.78 -6.83
N GLU A 483 -28.85 5.31 -7.33
CA GLU A 483 -27.58 5.96 -7.15
C GLU A 483 -26.58 5.54 -8.21
N ARG A 484 -25.53 6.32 -8.37
CA ARG A 484 -24.39 5.98 -9.21
C ARG A 484 -23.35 5.19 -8.43
N VAL A 485 -22.61 4.36 -9.13
CA VAL A 485 -21.43 3.67 -8.61
C VAL A 485 -20.22 4.02 -9.45
N LEU A 486 -19.02 3.75 -8.94
CA LEU A 486 -17.79 4.00 -9.67
C LEU A 486 -17.28 2.71 -10.31
N PHE A 487 -17.24 2.70 -11.63
CA PHE A 487 -16.60 1.65 -12.42
C PHE A 487 -15.20 2.07 -12.82
N ALA A 488 -14.28 1.11 -12.90
CA ALA A 488 -12.98 1.28 -13.55
C ALA A 488 -12.35 -0.07 -13.87
N ARG A 489 -11.42 -0.09 -14.82
CA ARG A 489 -10.44 -1.17 -14.91
C ARG A 489 -9.45 -1.02 -13.75
N ALA A 490 -8.92 -2.11 -13.23
CA ALA A 490 -8.11 -2.10 -12.02
C ALA A 490 -6.88 -3.02 -12.10
N TYR A 491 -5.96 -2.82 -11.18
CA TYR A 491 -4.78 -3.65 -10.93
C TYR A 491 -5.09 -4.84 -10.05
#